data_34498a972ed50c737c1f02676025707a
#
_entry.id   34498a972ed50c737c1f02676025707a
#
_cell.length_a   1.000
_cell.length_b   1.000
_cell.length_c   1.000
_cell.angle_alpha   90.00
_cell.angle_beta   90.00
_cell.angle_gamma   90.00
#
_symmetry.space_group_name_H-M   'P 1'
#
loop_
_entity.id
_entity.type
_entity.pdbx_description
1 polymer ?
#
loop_
_entity_poly.entity_id
_entity_poly.type
_entity_poly.pdbx_seq_one_letter_code
_entity_poly.pdbx_strand_id
1 'polypeptide(L)'
;MVIDISRKAASFIPVFCIITKIQAIGDKAIYLTDMRGELLEPTENTPADLYSIYNYDDDLSGNTYADPAKYYDVIIACNDYLQKAKEYRDTHVTTVDDDDYRGLISSTVRLKTWTYLMLAKIYGQAIWFDDPMQSMKDIVSRTPKNLSELVDECDKLLNTGFDGINGTYNMSWNEWLDPANGATSTNDEYKRWNMMVPGYFVLQAEIALWKGDYQKAATTILGEMSRTFALAEYQGNVANIKYMRSGSYGSNYGQQYDSEMPMLTATESVIMYDYKYNQQNSLLNHFDRSGSYMMRASVPGSKRFEDTTFNPSADATAIKTSDARFRAIQEIEKDVEYAIRKYRGFRKSGHTVAHDDTYIMIYHTSDLYFMAIEALNNMGRFEPASVLMNTGVDPFYGAGVVLGEQWQGLNCNWGLWTTLYAGFRRTYADNGVRGILGLGKRDMWQTPEDIKEEIIAEQRLEGLSDEDKIKKHNDIELVKEAFLEFPCEGKTYPLMIRVAKRWNDYSFIADFVGQKYESDLAKQAEVKAKIMGGAYFVPWDLQGKSSSH
;
A
#
# COMPACT_ATOMS: atom_id res chain seq x y z
N MET A 1 -33.69 -8.99 24.70
CA MET A 1 -32.88 -7.91 24.13
C MET A 1 -31.56 -7.67 24.87
N VAL A 2 -31.46 -7.79 26.16
CA VAL A 2 -30.20 -7.65 26.94
C VAL A 2 -29.28 -8.88 26.82
N ILE A 3 -29.81 -10.06 26.50
CA ILE A 3 -29.05 -11.31 26.37
C ILE A 3 -28.25 -11.40 25.07
N ASP A 4 -28.68 -10.68 24.04
CA ASP A 4 -28.06 -10.73 22.72
C ASP A 4 -26.75 -9.91 22.64
N ILE A 5 -26.69 -8.80 23.36
CA ILE A 5 -25.50 -7.93 23.42
C ILE A 5 -24.33 -8.62 24.15
N SER A 6 -24.60 -9.37 25.21
CA SER A 6 -23.56 -10.07 25.98
C SER A 6 -22.94 -11.27 25.21
N ARG A 7 -23.72 -11.91 24.34
CA ARG A 7 -23.28 -13.06 23.53
C ARG A 7 -22.41 -12.62 22.33
N LYS A 8 -22.80 -11.52 21.66
CA LYS A 8 -21.95 -10.91 20.63
C LYS A 8 -20.65 -10.36 21.23
N ALA A 9 -20.69 -9.70 22.39
CA ALA A 9 -19.50 -9.20 23.05
C ALA A 9 -18.45 -10.30 23.38
N ALA A 10 -18.87 -11.49 23.80
CA ALA A 10 -17.93 -12.57 24.15
C ALA A 10 -17.14 -13.12 22.94
N SER A 11 -17.70 -13.07 21.72
CA SER A 11 -17.00 -13.48 20.49
C SER A 11 -16.05 -12.40 19.96
N PHE A 12 -16.12 -11.16 20.48
CA PHE A 12 -15.40 -9.99 19.96
C PHE A 12 -14.23 -9.50 20.81
N ILE A 13 -14.15 -9.86 22.10
CA ILE A 13 -12.99 -9.53 22.93
C ILE A 13 -11.66 -9.94 22.27
N PRO A 14 -11.55 -11.13 21.63
CA PRO A 14 -10.32 -11.51 20.94
C PRO A 14 -10.00 -10.67 19.68
N VAL A 15 -11.02 -10.20 18.95
CA VAL A 15 -10.85 -9.33 17.76
C VAL A 15 -10.23 -7.99 18.18
N PHE A 16 -10.66 -7.45 19.31
CA PHE A 16 -10.07 -6.22 19.87
C PHE A 16 -8.57 -6.37 20.19
N CYS A 17 -8.16 -7.54 20.66
CA CYS A 17 -6.73 -7.84 20.85
C CYS A 17 -5.95 -7.76 19.53
N ILE A 18 -6.50 -8.29 18.44
CA ILE A 18 -5.83 -8.23 17.13
C ILE A 18 -5.73 -6.78 16.65
N ILE A 19 -6.80 -5.98 16.75
CA ILE A 19 -6.80 -4.55 16.41
C ILE A 19 -5.66 -3.83 17.14
N THR A 20 -5.54 -4.02 18.45
CA THR A 20 -4.48 -3.39 19.24
C THR A 20 -3.09 -3.82 18.79
N LYS A 21 -2.92 -5.09 18.39
CA LYS A 21 -1.64 -5.59 17.86
C LYS A 21 -1.30 -4.97 16.50
N ILE A 22 -2.28 -4.79 15.61
CA ILE A 22 -2.08 -4.11 14.32
C ILE A 22 -1.69 -2.65 14.56
N GLN A 23 -2.37 -1.96 15.45
CA GLN A 23 -2.04 -0.59 15.82
C GLN A 23 -0.62 -0.47 16.39
N ALA A 24 -0.11 -1.50 17.07
CA ALA A 24 1.25 -1.55 17.60
C ALA A 24 2.34 -1.77 16.53
N ILE A 25 1.98 -2.24 15.31
CA ILE A 25 2.89 -2.20 14.16
C ILE A 25 3.17 -0.74 13.82
N GLY A 26 2.11 0.07 13.80
CA GLY A 26 2.22 1.51 13.64
C GLY A 26 2.85 1.92 12.32
N ASP A 27 3.69 2.92 12.44
CA ASP A 27 4.44 3.58 11.38
C ASP A 27 5.77 2.88 11.00
N LYS A 28 6.12 1.77 11.67
CA LYS A 28 7.39 1.07 11.48
C LYS A 28 7.65 0.67 10.03
N ALA A 29 6.63 0.17 9.32
CA ALA A 29 6.78 -0.20 7.92
C ALA A 29 7.23 0.98 7.05
N ILE A 30 6.74 2.19 7.33
CA ILE A 30 7.11 3.41 6.61
C ILE A 30 8.58 3.71 6.83
N TYR A 31 9.06 3.68 8.08
CA TYR A 31 10.48 3.96 8.36
C TYR A 31 11.40 2.91 7.77
N LEU A 32 11.06 1.64 7.92
CA LEU A 32 11.87 0.53 7.41
C LEU A 32 11.98 0.50 5.88
N THR A 33 11.05 1.09 5.17
CA THR A 33 11.04 1.14 3.71
C THR A 33 11.45 2.50 3.17
N ASP A 34 10.85 3.60 3.62
CA ASP A 34 11.09 4.92 3.03
C ASP A 34 12.40 5.56 3.50
N MET A 35 12.90 5.23 4.72
CA MET A 35 14.27 5.59 5.14
C MET A 35 15.34 4.81 4.36
N ARG A 36 15.05 3.56 3.97
CA ARG A 36 15.95 2.79 3.10
C ARG A 36 15.73 3.15 1.62
N GLY A 37 14.54 3.59 1.27
CA GLY A 37 14.23 4.12 -0.06
C GLY A 37 14.89 5.47 -0.33
N GLU A 38 14.38 6.19 -1.32
CA GLU A 38 14.92 7.47 -1.72
C GLU A 38 14.31 8.66 -0.97
N LEU A 39 13.06 8.53 -0.51
CA LEU A 39 12.24 9.68 -0.11
C LEU A 39 12.68 10.33 1.20
N LEU A 40 12.98 9.54 2.24
CA LEU A 40 13.25 10.05 3.58
C LEU A 40 14.73 10.11 3.90
N GLU A 41 15.12 11.18 4.59
CA GLU A 41 16.45 11.36 5.18
C GLU A 41 16.33 11.85 6.63
N PRO A 42 17.38 11.62 7.45
CA PRO A 42 17.41 12.05 8.84
C PRO A 42 17.53 13.58 8.98
N THR A 43 17.13 14.07 10.16
CA THR A 43 17.39 15.42 10.66
C THR A 43 18.38 15.34 11.82
N GLU A 44 18.73 16.49 12.41
CA GLU A 44 19.54 16.57 13.63
C GLU A 44 18.89 15.91 14.86
N ASN A 45 17.58 15.67 14.81
CA ASN A 45 16.81 15.06 15.90
C ASN A 45 16.63 13.55 15.75
N THR A 46 17.18 12.95 14.69
CA THR A 46 16.99 11.54 14.38
C THR A 46 17.70 10.66 15.41
N PRO A 47 17.01 9.72 16.07
CA PRO A 47 17.65 8.79 17.00
C PRO A 47 18.55 7.79 16.28
N ALA A 48 19.51 7.22 17.01
CA ALA A 48 20.49 6.27 16.47
C ALA A 48 19.84 5.08 15.75
N ASP A 49 18.73 4.56 16.27
CA ASP A 49 17.99 3.44 15.66
C ASP A 49 17.50 3.74 14.23
N LEU A 50 16.97 4.94 13.99
CA LEU A 50 16.56 5.35 12.64
C LEU A 50 17.76 5.70 11.77
N TYR A 51 18.81 6.24 12.36
CA TYR A 51 20.07 6.53 11.65
C TYR A 51 20.73 5.24 11.13
N SER A 52 20.74 4.16 11.91
CA SER A 52 21.30 2.88 11.48
C SER A 52 20.52 2.25 10.34
N ILE A 53 19.19 2.43 10.30
CA ILE A 53 18.34 2.02 9.18
C ILE A 53 18.68 2.82 7.91
N TYR A 54 18.78 4.14 8.03
CA TYR A 54 19.19 5.02 6.94
C TYR A 54 20.58 4.67 6.40
N ASN A 55 21.53 4.37 7.27
CA ASN A 55 22.90 4.04 6.91
C ASN A 55 23.10 2.64 6.32
N TYR A 56 22.06 1.82 6.27
CA TYR A 56 22.18 0.42 5.85
C TYR A 56 23.17 -0.37 6.74
N ASP A 57 23.11 -0.15 8.05
CA ASP A 57 23.96 -0.88 8.98
C ASP A 57 23.64 -2.39 8.91
N ASP A 58 24.69 -3.20 8.95
CA ASP A 58 24.58 -4.66 8.77
C ASP A 58 24.03 -5.35 10.03
N ASP A 59 24.21 -4.75 11.19
CA ASP A 59 23.68 -5.22 12.48
C ASP A 59 22.64 -4.23 13.01
N LEU A 60 21.38 -4.64 13.00
CA LEU A 60 20.26 -3.93 13.59
C LEU A 60 19.73 -4.63 14.86
N SER A 61 20.56 -5.48 15.51
CA SER A 61 20.20 -6.13 16.76
C SER A 61 19.92 -5.10 17.86
N GLY A 62 18.78 -5.22 18.53
CA GLY A 62 18.34 -4.24 19.53
C GLY A 62 17.67 -2.97 18.96
N ASN A 63 17.65 -2.79 17.63
CA ASN A 63 16.94 -1.69 17.00
C ASN A 63 15.43 -1.86 17.14
N THR A 64 14.78 -0.91 17.81
CA THR A 64 13.35 -0.99 18.15
C THR A 64 12.42 -0.86 16.94
N TYR A 65 12.85 -0.21 15.87
CA TYR A 65 12.08 -0.09 14.62
C TYR A 65 12.26 -1.33 13.75
N ALA A 66 13.45 -1.91 13.70
CA ALA A 66 13.75 -3.08 12.89
C ALA A 66 13.24 -4.40 13.48
N ASP A 67 12.77 -4.42 14.74
CA ASP A 67 12.29 -5.62 15.41
C ASP A 67 10.95 -6.12 14.81
N PRO A 68 10.90 -7.33 14.19
CA PRO A 68 9.69 -7.89 13.62
C PRO A 68 8.68 -8.40 14.65
N ALA A 69 8.99 -8.36 15.94
CA ALA A 69 8.14 -8.93 17.00
C ALA A 69 6.68 -8.46 16.92
N LYS A 70 6.44 -7.20 16.54
CA LYS A 70 5.08 -6.67 16.41
C LYS A 70 4.26 -7.35 15.32
N TYR A 71 4.88 -7.75 14.23
CA TYR A 71 4.22 -8.56 13.19
C TYR A 71 3.89 -9.95 13.69
N TYR A 72 4.83 -10.58 14.41
CA TYR A 72 4.58 -11.88 15.03
C TYR A 72 3.49 -11.84 16.10
N ASP A 73 3.40 -10.75 16.88
CA ASP A 73 2.31 -10.55 17.84
C ASP A 73 0.92 -10.60 17.15
N VAL A 74 0.80 -10.04 15.94
CA VAL A 74 -0.44 -10.12 15.14
C VAL A 74 -0.68 -11.55 14.66
N ILE A 75 0.34 -12.24 14.16
CA ILE A 75 0.21 -13.63 13.68
C ILE A 75 -0.21 -14.56 14.81
N ILE A 76 0.42 -14.45 15.99
CA ILE A 76 0.07 -15.22 17.18
C ILE A 76 -1.40 -14.97 17.57
N ALA A 77 -1.81 -13.70 17.60
CA ALA A 77 -3.19 -13.34 17.94
C ALA A 77 -4.19 -13.87 16.89
N CYS A 78 -3.84 -13.86 15.61
CA CYS A 78 -4.67 -14.45 14.56
C CYS A 78 -4.82 -15.97 14.74
N ASN A 79 -3.72 -16.68 14.99
CA ASN A 79 -3.76 -18.13 15.20
C ASN A 79 -4.59 -18.52 16.44
N ASP A 80 -4.37 -17.80 17.55
CA ASP A 80 -5.14 -18.00 18.79
C ASP A 80 -6.64 -17.73 18.57
N TYR A 81 -6.96 -16.66 17.84
CA TYR A 81 -8.34 -16.33 17.51
C TYR A 81 -9.01 -17.40 16.64
N LEU A 82 -8.36 -17.82 15.55
CA LEU A 82 -8.90 -18.84 14.64
C LEU A 82 -9.24 -20.13 15.41
N GLN A 83 -8.33 -20.59 16.26
CA GLN A 83 -8.54 -21.78 17.07
C GLN A 83 -9.69 -21.62 18.08
N LYS A 84 -9.70 -20.52 18.83
CA LYS A 84 -10.73 -20.25 19.84
C LYS A 84 -12.11 -20.01 19.24
N ALA A 85 -12.16 -19.34 18.09
CA ALA A 85 -13.42 -19.12 17.38
C ALA A 85 -14.04 -20.44 16.93
N LYS A 86 -13.20 -21.38 16.42
CA LYS A 86 -13.66 -22.72 16.07
C LYS A 86 -14.14 -23.50 17.29
N GLU A 87 -13.37 -23.56 18.37
CA GLU A 87 -13.75 -24.23 19.61
C GLU A 87 -15.07 -23.69 20.17
N TYR A 88 -15.23 -22.37 20.15
CA TYR A 88 -16.47 -21.72 20.59
C TYR A 88 -17.64 -22.09 19.68
N ARG A 89 -17.45 -22.07 18.36
CA ARG A 89 -18.46 -22.47 17.38
C ARG A 89 -18.89 -23.92 17.58
N ASP A 90 -17.94 -24.84 17.72
CA ASP A 90 -18.21 -26.28 17.89
C ASP A 90 -19.01 -26.57 19.17
N THR A 91 -18.83 -25.78 20.20
CA THR A 91 -19.55 -25.94 21.50
C THR A 91 -20.86 -25.15 21.59
N HIS A 92 -21.07 -24.13 20.70
CA HIS A 92 -22.20 -23.22 20.74
C HIS A 92 -22.91 -23.11 19.37
N VAL A 93 -23.14 -24.23 18.72
CA VAL A 93 -23.66 -24.34 17.35
C VAL A 93 -24.92 -23.52 17.07
N THR A 94 -25.77 -23.32 18.06
CA THR A 94 -27.05 -22.60 17.91
C THR A 94 -26.97 -21.11 18.25
N THR A 95 -25.83 -20.62 18.70
CA THR A 95 -25.68 -19.24 19.21
C THR A 95 -24.76 -18.38 18.39
N VAL A 96 -23.96 -18.97 17.50
CA VAL A 96 -23.09 -18.25 16.56
C VAL A 96 -23.68 -18.35 15.17
N ASP A 97 -24.00 -17.22 14.57
CA ASP A 97 -24.48 -17.14 13.19
C ASP A 97 -23.38 -17.61 12.22
N ASP A 98 -23.78 -18.37 11.20
CA ASP A 98 -22.85 -18.93 10.21
C ASP A 98 -22.13 -17.83 9.42
N ASP A 99 -22.84 -16.77 9.08
CA ASP A 99 -22.28 -15.69 8.27
C ASP A 99 -21.31 -14.84 9.09
N ASP A 100 -21.63 -14.57 10.36
CA ASP A 100 -20.74 -13.91 11.31
C ASP A 100 -19.44 -14.71 11.48
N TYR A 101 -19.56 -16.03 11.69
CA TYR A 101 -18.40 -16.91 11.84
C TYR A 101 -17.52 -16.89 10.60
N ARG A 102 -18.11 -17.10 9.42
CA ARG A 102 -17.37 -17.09 8.15
C ARG A 102 -16.67 -15.76 7.90
N GLY A 103 -17.37 -14.66 8.19
CA GLY A 103 -16.81 -13.33 8.03
C GLY A 103 -15.60 -13.07 8.91
N LEU A 104 -15.66 -13.47 10.16
CA LEU A 104 -14.58 -13.33 11.13
C LEU A 104 -13.38 -14.21 10.79
N ILE A 105 -13.61 -15.48 10.43
CA ILE A 105 -12.52 -16.38 9.99
C ILE A 105 -11.86 -15.84 8.73
N SER A 106 -12.64 -15.51 7.70
CA SER A 106 -12.13 -14.98 6.43
C SER A 106 -11.32 -13.68 6.61
N SER A 107 -11.81 -12.76 7.44
CA SER A 107 -11.09 -11.52 7.75
C SER A 107 -9.78 -11.80 8.47
N THR A 108 -9.77 -12.73 9.42
CA THR A 108 -8.55 -13.09 10.16
C THR A 108 -7.52 -13.77 9.25
N VAL A 109 -7.97 -14.63 8.33
CA VAL A 109 -7.13 -15.25 7.29
C VAL A 109 -6.47 -14.16 6.42
N ARG A 110 -7.24 -13.17 5.95
CA ARG A 110 -6.71 -12.07 5.14
C ARG A 110 -5.70 -11.23 5.92
N LEU A 111 -5.99 -10.93 7.17
CA LEU A 111 -5.10 -10.14 8.00
C LEU A 111 -3.79 -10.87 8.30
N LYS A 112 -3.85 -12.16 8.62
CA LYS A 112 -2.66 -13.00 8.80
C LYS A 112 -1.83 -13.05 7.51
N THR A 113 -2.48 -13.21 6.35
CA THR A 113 -1.83 -13.18 5.05
C THR A 113 -1.10 -11.87 4.80
N TRP A 114 -1.77 -10.73 5.04
CA TRP A 114 -1.16 -9.41 4.90
C TRP A 114 0.06 -9.25 5.83
N THR A 115 -0.05 -9.70 7.06
CA THR A 115 1.05 -9.58 8.03
C THR A 115 2.29 -10.34 7.59
N TYR A 116 2.12 -11.56 7.05
CA TYR A 116 3.23 -12.33 6.46
C TYR A 116 3.79 -11.70 5.18
N LEU A 117 2.94 -11.10 4.34
CA LEU A 117 3.40 -10.34 3.18
C LEU A 117 4.24 -9.12 3.60
N MET A 118 3.89 -8.44 4.69
CA MET A 118 4.70 -7.34 5.21
C MET A 118 6.08 -7.82 5.68
N LEU A 119 6.15 -8.94 6.41
CA LEU A 119 7.43 -9.56 6.77
C LEU A 119 8.25 -9.92 5.53
N ALA A 120 7.62 -10.53 4.53
CA ALA A 120 8.28 -10.91 3.28
C ALA A 120 8.83 -9.70 2.52
N LYS A 121 8.07 -8.61 2.44
CA LYS A 121 8.46 -7.36 1.74
C LYS A 121 9.56 -6.59 2.45
N ILE A 122 9.58 -6.59 3.77
CA ILE A 122 10.54 -5.80 4.56
C ILE A 122 11.82 -6.57 4.82
N TYR A 123 11.70 -7.85 5.23
CA TYR A 123 12.84 -8.65 5.70
C TYR A 123 13.31 -9.71 4.69
N GLY A 124 12.52 -9.97 3.65
CA GLY A 124 12.83 -11.02 2.67
C GLY A 124 12.72 -12.46 3.20
N GLN A 125 12.45 -12.62 4.48
CA GLN A 125 12.31 -13.91 5.16
C GLN A 125 11.43 -13.78 6.41
N ALA A 126 10.79 -14.89 6.79
CA ALA A 126 10.06 -14.99 8.05
C ALA A 126 9.88 -16.46 8.47
N ILE A 127 9.64 -16.67 9.76
CA ILE A 127 9.26 -17.99 10.28
C ILE A 127 7.75 -18.16 10.13
N TRP A 128 7.34 -19.16 9.38
CA TRP A 128 5.93 -19.51 9.19
C TRP A 128 5.45 -20.49 10.25
N PHE A 129 4.27 -20.24 10.82
CA PHE A 129 3.59 -21.17 11.74
C PHE A 129 2.07 -20.93 11.73
N ASP A 130 1.33 -22.02 11.92
CA ASP A 130 -0.13 -22.05 11.97
C ASP A 130 -0.67 -22.42 13.36
N ASP A 131 0.21 -22.94 14.22
CA ASP A 131 -0.18 -23.35 15.56
C ASP A 131 -0.38 -22.14 16.48
N PRO A 132 -1.31 -22.20 17.44
CA PRO A 132 -1.37 -21.21 18.52
C PRO A 132 -0.09 -21.30 19.35
N MET A 133 0.69 -20.24 19.33
CA MET A 133 1.96 -20.14 20.06
C MET A 133 1.81 -19.23 21.28
N GLN A 134 2.53 -19.56 22.33
CA GLN A 134 2.48 -18.76 23.55
C GLN A 134 3.62 -17.77 23.68
N SER A 135 4.72 -17.97 22.94
CA SER A 135 5.90 -17.11 23.04
C SER A 135 6.74 -17.08 21.76
N MET A 136 7.52 -16.00 21.61
CA MET A 136 8.52 -15.88 20.55
C MET A 136 9.62 -16.96 20.63
N LYS A 137 9.90 -17.52 21.81
CA LYS A 137 10.92 -18.57 21.97
C LYS A 137 10.61 -19.83 21.17
N ASP A 138 9.33 -20.17 21.04
CA ASP A 138 8.87 -21.34 20.29
C ASP A 138 8.99 -21.12 18.77
N ILE A 139 8.97 -19.85 18.35
CA ILE A 139 9.05 -19.46 16.95
C ILE A 139 10.50 -19.53 16.45
N VAL A 140 11.44 -18.96 17.19
CA VAL A 140 12.84 -18.82 16.76
C VAL A 140 13.58 -20.16 16.57
N SER A 141 13.05 -21.26 17.08
CA SER A 141 13.60 -22.61 16.82
C SER A 141 13.29 -23.17 15.43
N ARG A 142 12.38 -22.53 14.69
CA ARG A 142 11.95 -22.98 13.36
C ARG A 142 12.82 -22.36 12.25
N THR A 143 12.91 -23.04 11.11
CA THR A 143 13.64 -22.55 9.95
C THR A 143 12.86 -21.44 9.26
N PRO A 144 13.47 -20.26 9.01
CA PRO A 144 12.84 -19.21 8.22
C PRO A 144 12.58 -19.65 6.80
N LYS A 145 11.48 -19.19 6.23
CA LYS A 145 11.14 -19.25 4.81
C LYS A 145 11.59 -17.98 4.12
N ASN A 146 12.10 -18.12 2.90
CA ASN A 146 12.46 -16.96 2.06
C ASN A 146 11.22 -16.29 1.44
N LEU A 147 11.43 -15.17 0.77
CA LEU A 147 10.35 -14.39 0.12
C LEU A 147 9.44 -15.25 -0.78
N SER A 148 10.02 -16.09 -1.64
CA SER A 148 9.22 -16.88 -2.57
C SER A 148 8.37 -17.93 -1.84
N GLU A 149 8.96 -18.62 -0.87
CA GLU A 149 8.25 -19.58 -0.03
C GLU A 149 7.15 -18.93 0.81
N LEU A 150 7.39 -17.71 1.33
CA LEU A 150 6.39 -16.96 2.09
C LEU A 150 5.21 -16.53 1.20
N VAL A 151 5.49 -16.09 -0.02
CA VAL A 151 4.45 -15.72 -0.98
C VAL A 151 3.60 -16.93 -1.36
N ASP A 152 4.20 -18.11 -1.52
CA ASP A 152 3.48 -19.35 -1.77
C ASP A 152 2.61 -19.78 -0.57
N GLU A 153 3.10 -19.65 0.65
CA GLU A 153 2.29 -19.92 1.85
C GLU A 153 1.15 -18.90 2.01
N CYS A 154 1.40 -17.63 1.69
CA CYS A 154 0.35 -16.60 1.67
C CYS A 154 -0.75 -16.92 0.63
N ASP A 155 -0.37 -17.32 -0.58
CA ASP A 155 -1.32 -17.75 -1.62
C ASP A 155 -2.15 -18.95 -1.14
N LYS A 156 -1.47 -19.94 -0.55
CA LYS A 156 -2.12 -21.13 0.01
C LYS A 156 -3.08 -20.75 1.13
N LEU A 157 -2.63 -19.98 2.14
CA LEU A 157 -3.47 -19.56 3.26
C LEU A 157 -4.70 -18.79 2.80
N LEU A 158 -4.52 -17.82 1.90
CA LEU A 158 -5.60 -16.98 1.40
C LEU A 158 -6.68 -17.79 0.67
N ASN A 159 -6.30 -18.84 -0.06
CA ASN A 159 -7.20 -19.64 -0.89
C ASN A 159 -7.74 -20.89 -0.19
N THR A 160 -7.02 -21.49 0.75
CA THR A 160 -7.48 -22.65 1.54
C THR A 160 -8.14 -22.24 2.86
N GLY A 161 -7.66 -21.16 3.46
CA GLY A 161 -8.19 -20.60 4.70
C GLY A 161 -8.02 -21.47 5.93
N PHE A 162 -8.98 -21.36 6.82
CA PHE A 162 -9.10 -22.09 8.08
C PHE A 162 -10.50 -22.68 8.22
N ASP A 163 -10.62 -23.90 8.70
CA ASP A 163 -11.90 -24.61 8.91
C ASP A 163 -12.81 -24.64 7.65
N GLY A 164 -12.20 -24.75 6.45
CA GLY A 164 -12.91 -24.74 5.19
C GLY A 164 -13.37 -23.34 4.71
N ILE A 165 -13.00 -22.28 5.43
CA ILE A 165 -13.36 -20.91 5.12
C ILE A 165 -12.10 -20.17 4.66
N ASN A 166 -12.08 -19.78 3.38
CA ASN A 166 -10.97 -19.03 2.78
C ASN A 166 -11.15 -17.50 2.93
N GLY A 167 -10.23 -16.73 2.34
CA GLY A 167 -10.25 -15.27 2.40
C GLY A 167 -11.31 -14.59 1.54
N THR A 168 -12.10 -15.35 0.73
CA THR A 168 -13.04 -14.75 -0.22
C THR A 168 -14.34 -14.25 0.40
N TYR A 169 -14.68 -14.70 1.60
CA TYR A 169 -15.92 -14.30 2.22
C TYR A 169 -15.82 -12.83 2.67
N ASN A 170 -16.55 -11.98 1.99
CA ASN A 170 -16.70 -10.60 2.39
C ASN A 170 -17.99 -10.48 3.20
N MET A 171 -17.82 -10.06 4.44
CA MET A 171 -18.98 -9.57 5.18
C MET A 171 -19.48 -8.33 4.48
N SER A 172 -20.79 -8.22 4.24
CA SER A 172 -21.29 -7.02 3.65
C SER A 172 -21.04 -5.85 4.60
N TRP A 173 -20.45 -4.79 4.05
CA TRP A 173 -20.18 -3.56 4.78
C TRP A 173 -21.44 -3.03 5.48
N ASN A 174 -22.63 -3.20 4.84
CA ASN A 174 -23.91 -2.74 5.34
C ASN A 174 -24.43 -3.60 6.51
N GLU A 175 -24.19 -4.90 6.51
CA GLU A 175 -24.64 -5.81 7.57
C GLU A 175 -23.92 -5.54 8.90
N TRP A 176 -22.70 -5.01 8.85
CA TRP A 176 -21.91 -4.68 10.03
C TRP A 176 -22.00 -3.22 10.46
N LEU A 177 -22.31 -2.32 9.54
CA LEU A 177 -22.47 -0.90 9.86
C LEU A 177 -23.89 -0.56 10.30
N ASP A 178 -24.86 -1.39 9.96
CA ASP A 178 -26.24 -1.17 10.31
C ASP A 178 -26.92 -2.46 10.75
N PRO A 179 -26.85 -2.79 12.05
CA PRO A 179 -27.82 -3.69 12.61
C PRO A 179 -29.16 -2.97 12.66
N ALA A 180 -29.93 -3.02 11.56
CA ALA A 180 -31.35 -2.73 11.44
C ALA A 180 -31.84 -1.28 11.68
N ASN A 181 -31.07 -0.36 12.22
CA ASN A 181 -31.54 1.01 12.45
C ASN A 181 -30.40 2.01 12.62
N GLY A 182 -29.70 2.27 11.54
CA GLY A 182 -28.82 3.44 11.44
C GLY A 182 -27.65 3.44 12.41
N ALA A 183 -26.51 3.68 11.89
CA ALA A 183 -25.25 3.88 12.54
C ALA A 183 -25.34 4.72 13.82
N THR A 184 -25.79 4.12 14.89
CA THR A 184 -25.55 4.70 16.20
C THR A 184 -24.29 4.07 16.75
N SER A 185 -23.27 4.82 16.77
CA SER A 185 -22.08 4.94 17.62
C SER A 185 -21.61 3.79 18.52
N THR A 186 -22.32 2.70 18.67
CA THR A 186 -21.96 1.63 19.61
C THR A 186 -21.08 0.54 18.99
N ASN A 187 -20.80 0.59 17.71
CA ASN A 187 -20.01 -0.40 16.99
C ASN A 187 -18.77 0.19 16.28
N ASP A 188 -18.13 1.19 16.85
CA ASP A 188 -16.86 1.73 16.36
C ASP A 188 -15.78 0.66 16.17
N GLU A 189 -15.82 -0.41 16.98
CA GLU A 189 -14.86 -1.51 16.93
C GLU A 189 -15.03 -2.39 15.70
N TYR A 190 -16.26 -2.68 15.27
CA TYR A 190 -16.53 -3.44 14.06
C TYR A 190 -16.16 -2.67 12.81
N LYS A 191 -16.48 -1.38 12.82
CA LYS A 191 -16.08 -0.47 11.74
C LYS A 191 -14.57 -0.45 11.59
N ARG A 192 -13.85 -0.35 12.71
CA ARG A 192 -12.38 -0.41 12.70
C ARG A 192 -11.87 -1.73 12.16
N TRP A 193 -12.42 -2.86 12.61
CA TRP A 193 -12.02 -4.17 12.10
C TRP A 193 -12.13 -4.25 10.59
N ASN A 194 -13.30 -3.92 10.03
CA ASN A 194 -13.52 -3.97 8.59
C ASN A 194 -12.60 -3.02 7.80
N MET A 195 -12.29 -1.84 8.36
CA MET A 195 -11.40 -0.88 7.72
C MET A 195 -9.92 -1.29 7.82
N MET A 196 -9.55 -2.09 8.80
CA MET A 196 -8.16 -2.55 8.98
C MET A 196 -7.85 -3.84 8.25
N VAL A 197 -8.85 -4.58 7.81
CA VAL A 197 -8.67 -5.86 7.12
C VAL A 197 -8.55 -5.64 5.61
N PRO A 198 -7.42 -6.01 5.00
CA PRO A 198 -7.25 -5.93 3.55
C PRO A 198 -8.27 -6.75 2.76
N GLY A 199 -8.66 -6.25 1.59
CA GLY A 199 -9.55 -6.95 0.68
C GLY A 199 -8.91 -8.21 0.09
N TYR A 200 -9.71 -9.26 -0.12
CA TYR A 200 -9.23 -10.51 -0.71
C TYR A 200 -8.58 -10.30 -2.09
N PHE A 201 -9.26 -9.58 -2.98
CA PHE A 201 -8.81 -9.42 -4.36
C PHE A 201 -7.52 -8.58 -4.46
N VAL A 202 -7.35 -7.60 -3.57
CA VAL A 202 -6.14 -6.79 -3.51
C VAL A 202 -4.95 -7.65 -3.06
N LEU A 203 -5.12 -8.44 -2.00
CA LEU A 203 -4.10 -9.39 -1.54
C LEU A 203 -3.76 -10.43 -2.60
N GLN A 204 -4.78 -10.99 -3.26
CA GLN A 204 -4.59 -12.00 -4.31
C GLN A 204 -3.81 -11.44 -5.50
N ALA A 205 -4.09 -10.18 -5.90
CA ALA A 205 -3.38 -9.52 -6.97
C ALA A 205 -1.92 -9.23 -6.58
N GLU A 206 -1.67 -8.73 -5.37
CA GLU A 206 -0.30 -8.49 -4.89
C GLU A 206 0.51 -9.79 -4.82
N ILE A 207 -0.07 -10.87 -4.29
CA ILE A 207 0.55 -12.20 -4.27
C ILE A 207 0.89 -12.66 -5.70
N ALA A 208 -0.05 -12.51 -6.63
CA ALA A 208 0.17 -12.90 -8.02
C ALA A 208 1.32 -12.11 -8.68
N LEU A 209 1.43 -10.80 -8.40
CA LEU A 209 2.55 -9.97 -8.86
C LEU A 209 3.90 -10.46 -8.30
N TRP A 210 3.98 -10.82 -7.03
CA TRP A 210 5.20 -11.37 -6.43
C TRP A 210 5.57 -12.75 -7.00
N LYS A 211 4.59 -13.52 -7.46
CA LYS A 211 4.79 -14.81 -8.16
C LYS A 211 5.14 -14.66 -9.64
N GLY A 212 4.95 -13.47 -10.22
CA GLY A 212 5.06 -13.25 -11.66
C GLY A 212 3.88 -13.79 -12.47
N ASP A 213 2.76 -14.09 -11.82
CA ASP A 213 1.50 -14.49 -12.48
C ASP A 213 0.69 -13.23 -12.85
N TYR A 214 1.18 -12.53 -13.88
CA TYR A 214 0.62 -11.27 -14.32
C TYR A 214 -0.81 -11.40 -14.86
N GLN A 215 -1.12 -12.54 -15.50
CA GLN A 215 -2.48 -12.79 -15.98
C GLN A 215 -3.49 -12.87 -14.81
N LYS A 216 -3.14 -13.60 -13.76
CA LYS A 216 -3.97 -13.70 -12.56
C LYS A 216 -4.05 -12.34 -11.85
N ALA A 217 -2.94 -11.62 -11.72
CA ALA A 217 -2.93 -10.29 -11.13
C ALA A 217 -3.85 -9.33 -11.89
N ALA A 218 -3.71 -9.21 -13.21
CA ALA A 218 -4.51 -8.32 -14.05
C ALA A 218 -6.01 -8.66 -13.97
N THR A 219 -6.37 -9.94 -14.17
CA THR A 219 -7.79 -10.33 -14.17
C THR A 219 -8.45 -10.15 -12.81
N THR A 220 -7.71 -10.41 -11.74
CA THR A 220 -8.20 -10.23 -10.36
C THR A 220 -8.43 -8.76 -10.06
N ILE A 221 -7.43 -7.90 -10.30
CA ILE A 221 -7.52 -6.50 -9.89
C ILE A 221 -8.47 -5.69 -10.80
N LEU A 222 -8.48 -5.95 -12.10
CA LEU A 222 -9.42 -5.29 -13.00
C LEU A 222 -10.86 -5.69 -12.72
N GLY A 223 -11.09 -6.96 -12.37
CA GLY A 223 -12.40 -7.43 -11.90
C GLY A 223 -12.83 -6.71 -10.63
N GLU A 224 -11.94 -6.52 -9.69
CA GLU A 224 -12.22 -5.78 -8.44
C GLU A 224 -12.45 -4.30 -8.68
N MET A 225 -11.65 -3.65 -9.51
CA MET A 225 -11.86 -2.25 -9.92
C MET A 225 -13.24 -2.08 -10.56
N SER A 226 -13.61 -2.96 -11.48
CA SER A 226 -14.92 -2.94 -12.13
C SER A 226 -16.06 -3.09 -11.13
N ARG A 227 -15.96 -4.03 -10.21
CA ARG A 227 -16.95 -4.28 -9.15
C ARG A 227 -17.06 -3.09 -8.20
N THR A 228 -15.94 -2.54 -7.76
CA THR A 228 -15.89 -1.44 -6.80
C THR A 228 -16.40 -0.14 -7.40
N PHE A 229 -16.07 0.13 -8.65
CA PHE A 229 -16.57 1.31 -9.35
C PHE A 229 -18.09 1.26 -9.51
N ALA A 230 -18.64 0.11 -9.84
CA ALA A 230 -20.08 -0.07 -9.91
C ALA A 230 -20.79 0.16 -8.56
N LEU A 231 -20.22 -0.38 -7.46
CA LEU A 231 -20.78 -0.22 -6.12
C LEU A 231 -20.64 1.21 -5.59
N ALA A 232 -19.49 1.83 -5.79
CA ALA A 232 -19.22 3.17 -5.30
C ALA A 232 -20.14 4.21 -5.94
N GLU A 233 -20.48 4.04 -7.19
CA GLU A 233 -21.38 4.93 -7.91
C GLU A 233 -22.83 4.81 -7.42
N TYR A 234 -23.28 3.62 -7.14
CA TYR A 234 -24.59 3.37 -6.56
C TYR A 234 -24.76 4.06 -5.18
N GLN A 235 -23.66 4.18 -4.42
CA GLN A 235 -23.65 4.85 -3.11
C GLN A 235 -23.26 6.32 -3.18
N GLY A 236 -23.08 6.91 -4.35
CA GLY A 236 -22.60 8.29 -4.53
C GLY A 236 -21.11 8.47 -4.21
N ASN A 237 -20.37 7.39 -3.99
CA ASN A 237 -18.96 7.37 -3.63
C ASN A 237 -18.15 6.74 -4.75
N VAL A 238 -17.49 7.53 -5.54
CA VAL A 238 -16.69 7.02 -6.65
C VAL A 238 -15.32 6.60 -6.14
N ALA A 239 -14.97 5.35 -6.42
CA ALA A 239 -13.64 4.79 -6.19
C ALA A 239 -12.64 5.27 -7.24
N ASN A 240 -12.56 6.54 -7.48
CA ASN A 240 -11.47 7.07 -8.27
C ASN A 240 -10.53 7.86 -7.39
N ILE A 241 -9.43 8.22 -7.96
CA ILE A 241 -8.45 9.11 -7.37
C ILE A 241 -9.11 10.49 -7.21
N LYS A 242 -10.03 10.60 -6.24
CA LYS A 242 -10.97 11.73 -6.04
C LYS A 242 -10.31 13.06 -5.82
N TYR A 243 -9.19 13.04 -5.13
CA TYR A 243 -8.45 14.21 -4.74
C TYR A 243 -7.89 14.99 -5.91
N MET A 244 -7.97 14.42 -7.07
CA MET A 244 -7.44 15.05 -8.25
C MET A 244 -8.49 15.77 -9.10
N ARG A 245 -9.76 15.84 -8.70
CA ARG A 245 -10.86 16.26 -9.58
C ARG A 245 -11.32 17.69 -9.53
N SER A 246 -11.13 18.40 -8.46
CA SER A 246 -11.60 19.78 -8.42
C SER A 246 -10.45 20.70 -8.80
N GLY A 247 -10.71 21.70 -9.62
CA GLY A 247 -9.74 22.60 -10.24
C GLY A 247 -8.75 23.36 -9.35
N SER A 248 -8.53 22.88 -8.15
CA SER A 248 -7.50 23.36 -7.22
C SER A 248 -6.48 22.25 -7.01
N TYR A 249 -5.52 22.17 -7.90
CA TYR A 249 -4.35 21.31 -7.72
C TYR A 249 -3.70 21.56 -6.37
N GLY A 250 -3.39 20.53 -5.64
CA GLY A 250 -2.74 20.61 -4.34
C GLY A 250 -3.68 20.71 -3.14
N SER A 251 -4.82 21.41 -3.23
CA SER A 251 -5.79 21.44 -2.12
C SER A 251 -6.58 20.14 -2.00
N ASN A 252 -6.85 19.48 -3.12
CA ASN A 252 -7.65 18.25 -3.12
C ASN A 252 -6.84 17.00 -2.84
N TYR A 253 -5.58 16.98 -3.23
CA TYR A 253 -4.68 15.91 -2.83
C TYR A 253 -4.47 15.96 -1.31
N GLY A 254 -4.40 17.14 -0.73
CA GLY A 254 -4.43 17.34 0.71
C GLY A 254 -5.74 16.90 1.34
N GLN A 255 -6.88 17.12 0.71
CA GLN A 255 -8.20 16.75 1.25
C GLN A 255 -8.41 15.24 1.42
N GLN A 256 -7.76 14.42 0.64
CA GLN A 256 -7.77 12.97 0.89
C GLN A 256 -7.20 12.64 2.28
N TYR A 257 -6.24 13.43 2.71
CA TYR A 257 -5.59 13.31 3.99
C TYR A 257 -6.14 14.31 5.04
N ASP A 258 -6.96 15.26 4.61
CA ASP A 258 -7.56 16.32 5.46
C ASP A 258 -8.97 15.97 5.93
N SER A 259 -9.67 15.03 5.30
CA SER A 259 -11.02 14.68 5.72
C SER A 259 -10.98 13.76 6.94
N GLU A 260 -11.91 13.95 7.86
CA GLU A 260 -12.04 13.14 9.09
C GLU A 260 -12.16 11.63 8.85
N MET A 261 -12.47 11.23 7.63
CA MET A 261 -12.37 9.86 7.14
C MET A 261 -12.15 9.93 5.62
N PRO A 262 -11.10 9.33 5.08
CA PRO A 262 -11.13 8.97 3.68
C PRO A 262 -12.44 8.19 3.48
N MET A 263 -13.21 8.54 2.44
CA MET A 263 -14.41 7.77 2.11
C MET A 263 -13.90 6.43 1.59
N LEU A 264 -13.70 5.50 2.51
CA LEU A 264 -13.14 4.20 2.22
C LEU A 264 -14.14 3.45 1.36
N THR A 265 -13.68 3.08 0.20
CA THR A 265 -14.36 2.10 -0.63
C THR A 265 -14.13 0.71 -0.02
N ALA A 266 -14.86 -0.29 -0.46
CA ALA A 266 -14.69 -1.67 0.00
C ALA A 266 -13.27 -2.25 -0.25
N THR A 267 -12.45 -1.56 -1.04
CA THR A 267 -11.08 -1.96 -1.38
C THR A 267 -10.02 -1.28 -0.55
N GLU A 268 -10.34 -0.17 0.10
CA GLU A 268 -9.41 0.59 0.90
C GLU A 268 -9.32 0.02 2.32
N SER A 269 -8.12 -0.05 2.84
CA SER A 269 -7.86 -0.46 4.22
C SER A 269 -6.81 0.41 4.87
N VAL A 270 -7.02 0.71 6.15
CA VAL A 270 -6.18 1.62 6.93
C VAL A 270 -5.99 1.11 8.35
N ILE A 271 -4.82 1.35 8.94
CA ILE A 271 -4.67 1.21 10.39
C ILE A 271 -5.26 2.47 11.02
N MET A 272 -6.34 2.29 11.76
CA MET A 272 -7.06 3.39 12.41
C MET A 272 -6.56 3.60 13.83
N TYR A 273 -6.49 4.87 14.21
CA TYR A 273 -6.21 5.30 15.57
C TYR A 273 -7.30 6.24 16.04
N ASP A 274 -7.53 6.28 17.33
CA ASP A 274 -8.47 7.24 17.94
C ASP A 274 -7.92 7.69 19.29
N TYR A 275 -7.54 8.95 19.34
CA TYR A 275 -7.02 9.58 20.54
C TYR A 275 -7.98 9.47 21.74
N LYS A 276 -9.29 9.49 21.50
CA LYS A 276 -10.33 9.27 22.52
C LYS A 276 -10.13 7.98 23.32
N TYR A 277 -9.54 6.94 22.70
CA TYR A 277 -9.22 5.67 23.33
C TYR A 277 -7.74 5.53 23.67
N ASN A 278 -7.02 6.63 23.73
CA ASN A 278 -5.57 6.65 23.96
C ASN A 278 -4.79 5.84 22.91
N GLN A 279 -5.28 5.84 21.67
CA GLN A 279 -4.64 5.20 20.53
C GLN A 279 -4.00 6.30 19.68
N GLN A 280 -2.71 6.17 19.45
CA GLN A 280 -1.95 7.14 18.66
C GLN A 280 -0.75 6.47 18.01
N ASN A 281 -0.22 7.09 16.98
CA ASN A 281 1.06 6.76 16.38
C ASN A 281 1.99 7.98 16.45
N SER A 282 3.20 7.85 15.96
CA SER A 282 4.19 8.92 16.04
C SER A 282 4.48 9.57 14.68
N LEU A 283 3.74 9.19 13.63
CA LEU A 283 4.08 9.55 12.26
C LEU A 283 4.12 11.08 12.06
N LEU A 284 3.04 11.77 12.44
CA LEU A 284 2.98 13.23 12.32
C LEU A 284 4.00 13.92 13.22
N ASN A 285 4.20 13.42 14.45
CA ASN A 285 5.19 13.96 15.38
C ASN A 285 6.61 13.87 14.82
N HIS A 286 6.93 12.79 14.10
CA HIS A 286 8.25 12.58 13.49
C HIS A 286 8.48 13.45 12.24
N PHE A 287 7.43 13.83 11.54
CA PHE A 287 7.52 14.63 10.31
C PHE A 287 7.32 16.14 10.54
N ASP A 288 6.61 16.54 11.59
CA ASP A 288 6.25 17.94 11.83
C ASP A 288 7.32 18.66 12.65
N ARG A 289 7.66 19.90 12.23
CA ARG A 289 8.65 20.74 12.94
C ARG A 289 8.18 21.18 14.33
N SER A 290 6.88 21.19 14.58
CA SER A 290 6.35 21.42 15.93
C SER A 290 6.39 20.19 16.83
N GLY A 291 6.75 19.04 16.28
CA GLY A 291 6.99 17.78 16.98
C GLY A 291 8.47 17.47 17.18
N SER A 292 8.81 16.19 17.17
CA SER A 292 10.20 15.73 17.31
C SER A 292 11.03 15.92 16.03
N TYR A 293 10.38 16.04 14.88
CA TYR A 293 11.00 16.28 13.57
C TYR A 293 12.24 15.42 13.32
N MET A 294 12.03 14.12 13.32
CA MET A 294 13.14 13.14 13.18
C MET A 294 13.47 12.82 11.72
N MET A 295 12.55 13.12 10.79
CA MET A 295 12.71 12.80 9.37
C MET A 295 12.15 13.92 8.50
N ARG A 296 12.78 14.08 7.35
CA ARG A 296 12.33 15.00 6.30
C ARG A 296 12.39 14.33 4.94
N ALA A 297 11.80 14.95 3.92
CA ALA A 297 12.00 14.51 2.56
C ALA A 297 13.44 14.77 2.13
N SER A 298 14.02 13.79 1.45
CA SER A 298 15.36 13.92 0.87
C SER A 298 15.37 14.94 -0.27
N VAL A 299 16.54 15.51 -0.56
CA VAL A 299 16.70 16.42 -1.69
C VAL A 299 16.32 15.76 -3.02
N PRO A 300 16.82 14.54 -3.38
CA PRO A 300 16.41 13.90 -4.63
C PRO A 300 14.93 13.53 -4.66
N GLY A 301 14.35 13.08 -3.54
CA GLY A 301 12.92 12.80 -3.44
C GLY A 301 12.06 14.03 -3.70
N SER A 302 12.45 15.20 -3.17
CA SER A 302 11.76 16.47 -3.41
C SER A 302 11.92 16.94 -4.86
N LYS A 303 13.12 16.82 -5.43
CA LYS A 303 13.39 17.16 -6.81
C LYS A 303 12.51 16.43 -7.81
N ARG A 304 12.14 15.17 -7.54
CA ARG A 304 11.24 14.43 -8.43
C ARG A 304 9.91 15.11 -8.63
N PHE A 305 9.39 15.76 -7.60
CA PHE A 305 8.17 16.56 -7.73
C PHE A 305 8.42 17.87 -8.48
N GLU A 306 9.57 18.52 -8.25
CA GLU A 306 9.92 19.80 -8.88
C GLU A 306 10.22 19.65 -10.37
N ASP A 307 10.92 18.58 -10.76
CA ASP A 307 11.35 18.31 -12.13
C ASP A 307 10.20 17.82 -13.03
N THR A 308 9.07 17.44 -12.44
CA THR A 308 7.89 17.04 -13.19
C THR A 308 7.18 18.26 -13.75
N THR A 309 6.77 18.22 -15.01
CA THR A 309 6.04 19.30 -15.66
C THR A 309 4.55 18.97 -15.75
N PHE A 310 3.71 19.99 -15.68
CA PHE A 310 2.28 19.82 -15.89
C PHE A 310 1.65 21.01 -16.61
N ASN A 311 0.50 20.78 -17.23
CA ASN A 311 -0.30 21.81 -17.85
C ASN A 311 -1.58 22.05 -17.02
N PRO A 312 -1.72 23.22 -16.38
CA PRO A 312 -2.87 23.51 -15.51
C PRO A 312 -4.16 23.80 -16.26
N SER A 313 -4.12 23.89 -17.57
CA SER A 313 -5.28 24.15 -18.43
C SER A 313 -5.23 23.30 -19.69
N ALA A 314 -6.33 23.27 -20.44
CA ALA A 314 -6.34 22.64 -21.75
C ALA A 314 -5.48 23.40 -22.80
N ASP A 315 -4.97 24.57 -22.45
CA ASP A 315 -4.07 25.36 -23.28
C ASP A 315 -2.65 24.81 -23.16
N ALA A 316 -2.16 24.20 -24.25
CA ALA A 316 -0.83 23.60 -24.33
C ALA A 316 0.34 24.58 -24.08
N THR A 317 0.07 25.88 -24.06
CA THR A 317 1.11 26.91 -23.82
C THR A 317 1.34 27.20 -22.33
N ALA A 318 0.45 26.77 -21.45
CA ALA A 318 0.52 27.07 -20.02
C ALA A 318 1.24 25.96 -19.22
N ILE A 319 2.43 25.57 -19.66
CA ILE A 319 3.25 24.57 -18.99
C ILE A 319 3.80 25.13 -17.67
N LYS A 320 3.60 24.42 -16.59
CA LYS A 320 4.23 24.71 -15.29
C LYS A 320 5.19 23.59 -14.90
N THR A 321 6.24 23.96 -14.21
CA THR A 321 7.13 23.04 -13.53
C THR A 321 6.56 22.68 -12.16
N SER A 322 6.89 21.50 -11.66
CA SER A 322 6.45 20.91 -10.41
C SER A 322 5.15 20.11 -10.54
N ASP A 323 5.15 18.94 -9.92
CA ASP A 323 3.93 18.12 -9.77
C ASP A 323 2.95 18.80 -8.81
N ALA A 324 1.67 18.76 -9.14
CA ALA A 324 0.64 19.39 -8.31
C ALA A 324 0.54 18.79 -6.90
N ARG A 325 0.95 17.52 -6.72
CA ARG A 325 0.98 16.82 -5.42
C ARG A 325 2.03 17.37 -4.47
N PHE A 326 3.07 18.03 -4.99
CA PHE A 326 4.21 18.48 -4.21
C PHE A 326 3.80 19.30 -2.97
N ARG A 327 2.99 20.33 -3.17
CA ARG A 327 2.55 21.22 -2.08
C ARG A 327 1.63 20.55 -1.07
N ALA A 328 0.95 19.49 -1.46
CA ALA A 328 0.09 18.75 -0.55
C ALA A 328 0.89 17.77 0.32
N ILE A 329 2.03 17.31 -0.16
CA ILE A 329 2.86 16.29 0.49
C ILE A 329 3.98 16.92 1.30
N GLN A 330 4.57 18.02 0.81
CA GLN A 330 5.75 18.63 1.39
C GLN A 330 5.57 20.13 1.58
N GLU A 331 6.20 20.67 2.59
CA GLU A 331 6.30 22.10 2.84
C GLU A 331 7.73 22.56 2.60
N ILE A 332 7.88 23.54 1.71
CA ILE A 332 9.15 24.22 1.47
C ILE A 332 9.19 25.41 2.40
N GLU A 333 10.18 25.48 3.26
CA GLU A 333 10.52 26.70 3.98
C GLU A 333 11.72 27.41 3.35
N LYS A 334 11.93 28.68 3.75
CA LYS A 334 12.89 29.60 3.13
C LYS A 334 14.33 29.09 3.03
N ASP A 335 14.70 28.04 3.76
CA ASP A 335 16.06 27.54 3.90
C ASP A 335 16.25 26.09 3.46
N VAL A 336 15.48 25.62 2.45
CA VAL A 336 15.71 24.34 1.74
C VAL A 336 15.35 23.07 2.52
N GLU A 337 14.63 23.13 3.61
CA GLU A 337 14.17 21.93 4.29
C GLU A 337 12.73 21.56 3.91
N TYR A 338 12.51 20.29 3.61
CA TYR A 338 11.21 19.76 3.13
C TYR A 338 10.51 18.97 4.23
N ALA A 339 9.72 19.63 5.06
CA ALA A 339 8.86 18.94 6.02
C ALA A 339 7.72 18.19 5.31
N ILE A 340 7.43 16.99 5.77
CA ILE A 340 6.33 16.18 5.23
C ILE A 340 5.01 16.69 5.79
N ARG A 341 4.09 17.11 4.90
CA ARG A 341 2.76 17.62 5.25
C ARG A 341 1.66 16.58 5.10
N LYS A 342 1.91 15.52 4.38
CA LYS A 342 0.91 14.57 3.89
C LYS A 342 -0.13 14.17 4.95
N TYR A 343 0.28 14.04 6.20
CA TYR A 343 -0.56 13.58 7.30
C TYR A 343 -1.12 14.71 8.20
N ARG A 344 -0.73 15.96 7.97
CA ARG A 344 -1.21 17.10 8.81
C ARG A 344 -2.72 17.26 8.77
N GLY A 345 -3.32 16.96 7.64
CA GLY A 345 -4.74 17.16 7.44
C GLY A 345 -5.63 16.19 8.21
N PHE A 346 -5.10 15.06 8.64
CA PHE A 346 -5.83 14.14 9.51
C PHE A 346 -5.99 14.66 10.94
N ARG A 347 -5.23 15.70 11.29
CA ARG A 347 -5.30 16.26 12.62
C ARG A 347 -6.65 16.96 12.84
N LYS A 348 -7.46 16.39 13.73
CA LYS A 348 -8.73 16.99 14.13
C LYS A 348 -8.52 18.36 14.76
N SER A 349 -9.48 19.27 14.56
CA SER A 349 -9.45 20.59 15.17
C SER A 349 -9.28 20.49 16.70
N GLY A 350 -8.27 21.18 17.23
CA GLY A 350 -7.94 21.15 18.66
C GLY A 350 -6.95 20.06 19.10
N HIS A 351 -6.56 19.13 18.21
CA HIS A 351 -5.49 18.18 18.50
C HIS A 351 -4.12 18.80 18.23
N THR A 352 -3.14 18.40 19.00
CA THR A 352 -1.72 18.78 18.81
C THR A 352 -0.98 17.65 18.12
N VAL A 353 0.23 17.91 17.63
CA VAL A 353 1.12 16.90 17.05
C VAL A 353 1.41 15.76 18.04
N ALA A 354 1.40 16.05 19.34
CA ALA A 354 1.59 15.04 20.39
C ALA A 354 0.38 14.10 20.58
N HIS A 355 -0.76 14.42 19.98
CA HIS A 355 -2.00 13.65 20.05
C HIS A 355 -2.38 13.15 18.66
N ASP A 356 -1.43 12.50 18.00
CA ASP A 356 -1.57 12.04 16.62
C ASP A 356 -2.41 10.77 16.54
N ASP A 357 -3.60 10.90 15.97
CA ASP A 357 -4.50 9.80 15.61
C ASP A 357 -4.59 9.62 14.08
N THR A 358 -3.53 9.97 13.38
CA THR A 358 -3.39 9.86 11.93
C THR A 358 -3.54 8.41 11.46
N TYR A 359 -4.32 8.19 10.41
CA TYR A 359 -4.48 6.87 9.80
C TYR A 359 -3.24 6.49 8.99
N ILE A 360 -2.87 5.21 9.02
CA ILE A 360 -1.80 4.66 8.19
C ILE A 360 -2.44 3.82 7.09
N MET A 361 -2.19 4.19 5.83
CA MET A 361 -2.75 3.50 4.68
C MET A 361 -2.14 2.11 4.52
N ILE A 362 -2.99 1.08 4.44
CA ILE A 362 -2.59 -0.27 4.04
C ILE A 362 -2.72 -0.41 2.53
N TYR A 363 -3.95 -0.24 2.01
CA TYR A 363 -4.23 -0.15 0.58
C TYR A 363 -5.26 0.95 0.32
N HIS A 364 -5.12 1.62 -0.80
CA HIS A 364 -6.11 2.57 -1.29
C HIS A 364 -6.28 2.45 -2.82
N THR A 365 -7.15 3.25 -3.39
CA THR A 365 -7.53 3.12 -4.81
C THR A 365 -6.33 3.17 -5.77
N SER A 366 -5.32 3.99 -5.47
CA SER A 366 -4.12 4.06 -6.32
C SER A 366 -3.35 2.75 -6.38
N ASP A 367 -3.34 1.96 -5.30
CA ASP A 367 -2.70 0.63 -5.32
C ASP A 367 -3.31 -0.28 -6.38
N LEU A 368 -4.63 -0.21 -6.59
CA LEU A 368 -5.31 -1.01 -7.61
C LEU A 368 -4.83 -0.64 -9.01
N TYR A 369 -4.71 0.67 -9.29
CA TYR A 369 -4.18 1.14 -10.57
C TYR A 369 -2.74 0.69 -10.79
N PHE A 370 -1.88 0.84 -9.80
CA PHE A 370 -0.48 0.43 -9.90
C PHE A 370 -0.32 -1.07 -10.13
N MET A 371 -1.09 -1.90 -9.41
CA MET A 371 -1.10 -3.35 -9.61
C MET A 371 -1.61 -3.73 -11.00
N ALA A 372 -2.65 -3.06 -11.50
CA ALA A 372 -3.18 -3.29 -12.83
C ALA A 372 -2.17 -2.89 -13.92
N ILE A 373 -1.56 -1.70 -13.80
CA ILE A 373 -0.54 -1.20 -14.75
C ILE A 373 0.66 -2.14 -14.79
N GLU A 374 1.18 -2.54 -13.63
CA GLU A 374 2.31 -3.46 -13.53
C GLU A 374 2.01 -4.81 -14.21
N ALA A 375 0.84 -5.38 -13.91
CA ALA A 375 0.43 -6.65 -14.48
C ALA A 375 0.25 -6.56 -16.00
N LEU A 376 -0.47 -5.56 -16.49
CA LEU A 376 -0.74 -5.35 -17.91
C LEU A 376 0.55 -5.10 -18.70
N ASN A 377 1.44 -4.27 -18.18
CA ASN A 377 2.74 -4.03 -18.79
C ASN A 377 3.51 -5.34 -18.98
N ASN A 378 3.59 -6.16 -17.94
CA ASN A 378 4.35 -7.41 -17.99
C ASN A 378 3.67 -8.53 -18.77
N MET A 379 2.38 -8.39 -19.11
CA MET A 379 1.68 -9.22 -20.09
C MET A 379 1.89 -8.76 -21.55
N GLY A 380 2.61 -7.65 -21.79
CA GLY A 380 2.70 -7.03 -23.10
C GLY A 380 1.43 -6.29 -23.52
N ARG A 381 0.57 -5.93 -22.56
CA ARG A 381 -0.65 -5.14 -22.77
C ARG A 381 -0.36 -3.65 -22.54
N PHE A 382 0.49 -3.07 -23.40
CA PHE A 382 1.08 -1.75 -23.18
C PHE A 382 0.08 -0.61 -23.30
N GLU A 383 -0.86 -0.69 -24.27
CA GLU A 383 -1.93 0.31 -24.41
C GLU A 383 -2.80 0.39 -23.16
N PRO A 384 -3.39 -0.72 -22.64
CA PRO A 384 -4.12 -0.69 -21.38
C PRO A 384 -3.32 -0.14 -20.20
N ALA A 385 -2.06 -0.53 -20.06
CA ALA A 385 -1.19 -0.01 -19.00
C ALA A 385 -1.00 1.51 -19.11
N SER A 386 -0.71 2.02 -20.31
CA SER A 386 -0.57 3.45 -20.59
C SER A 386 -1.89 4.21 -20.35
N VAL A 387 -3.02 3.63 -20.71
CA VAL A 387 -4.36 4.21 -20.49
C VAL A 387 -4.65 4.38 -19.01
N LEU A 388 -4.44 3.34 -18.19
CA LEU A 388 -4.64 3.42 -16.74
C LEU A 388 -3.67 4.40 -16.07
N MET A 389 -2.47 4.54 -16.58
CA MET A 389 -1.51 5.53 -16.09
C MET A 389 -1.94 6.95 -16.47
N ASN A 390 -2.26 7.22 -17.73
CA ASN A 390 -2.22 8.55 -18.29
C ASN A 390 -3.58 9.20 -18.58
N THR A 391 -4.65 8.42 -18.77
CA THR A 391 -5.93 8.97 -19.26
C THR A 391 -7.16 8.39 -18.55
N GLY A 392 -7.05 7.19 -18.00
CA GLY A 392 -8.19 6.42 -17.53
C GLY A 392 -9.01 5.81 -18.67
N VAL A 393 -9.97 4.97 -18.32
CA VAL A 393 -10.78 4.19 -19.26
C VAL A 393 -12.00 4.96 -19.76
N ASP A 394 -12.55 5.85 -18.94
CA ASP A 394 -13.80 6.58 -19.26
C ASP A 394 -13.77 7.36 -20.59
N PRO A 395 -12.68 8.07 -20.96
CA PRO A 395 -12.62 8.77 -22.24
C PRO A 395 -12.84 7.84 -23.45
N PHE A 396 -12.41 6.58 -23.35
CA PHE A 396 -12.56 5.58 -24.41
C PHE A 396 -13.98 5.03 -24.47
N TYR A 397 -14.60 4.74 -23.36
CA TYR A 397 -15.99 4.26 -23.31
C TYR A 397 -17.01 5.32 -23.67
N GLY A 398 -16.75 6.57 -23.29
CA GLY A 398 -17.63 7.71 -23.57
C GLY A 398 -17.80 8.02 -25.05
N ALA A 399 -16.86 7.65 -25.88
CA ALA A 399 -16.86 7.86 -27.32
C ALA A 399 -17.49 6.71 -28.13
N GLY A 400 -18.02 5.66 -27.47
CA GLY A 400 -18.50 4.46 -28.16
C GLY A 400 -17.38 3.62 -28.77
N VAL A 401 -16.17 3.81 -28.31
CA VAL A 401 -14.99 3.08 -28.79
C VAL A 401 -15.04 1.66 -28.24
N VAL A 402 -14.99 0.68 -29.14
CA VAL A 402 -14.71 -0.71 -28.78
C VAL A 402 -13.26 -0.77 -28.35
N LEU A 403 -12.98 -1.20 -27.13
CA LEU A 403 -11.62 -1.40 -26.66
C LEU A 403 -10.90 -2.39 -27.58
N GLY A 404 -9.67 -2.04 -27.95
CA GLY A 404 -8.85 -2.81 -28.88
C GLY A 404 -8.56 -4.24 -28.40
N GLU A 405 -7.88 -5.02 -29.24
CA GLU A 405 -7.53 -6.42 -28.97
C GLU A 405 -6.74 -6.60 -27.67
N GLN A 406 -5.96 -5.62 -27.26
CA GLN A 406 -5.18 -5.67 -26.04
C GLN A 406 -6.01 -5.73 -24.74
N TRP A 407 -7.31 -5.40 -24.81
CA TRP A 407 -8.25 -5.52 -23.68
C TRP A 407 -9.01 -6.84 -23.66
N GLN A 408 -8.90 -7.66 -24.71
CA GLN A 408 -9.61 -8.94 -24.80
C GLN A 408 -9.06 -9.94 -23.76
N GLY A 409 -9.98 -10.70 -23.17
CA GLY A 409 -9.64 -11.71 -22.16
C GLY A 409 -9.30 -11.15 -20.78
N LEU A 410 -9.31 -9.82 -20.60
CA LEU A 410 -9.25 -9.18 -19.31
C LEU A 410 -10.66 -9.21 -18.70
N ASN A 411 -10.79 -9.74 -17.49
CA ASN A 411 -12.08 -9.91 -16.81
C ASN A 411 -12.61 -8.57 -16.26
N CYS A 412 -12.73 -7.57 -17.13
CA CYS A 412 -13.26 -6.26 -16.81
C CYS A 412 -14.57 -6.04 -17.56
N ASN A 413 -15.68 -5.98 -16.83
CA ASN A 413 -17.00 -5.75 -17.43
C ASN A 413 -17.26 -4.24 -17.58
N TRP A 414 -16.38 -3.56 -18.31
CA TRP A 414 -16.48 -2.12 -18.59
C TRP A 414 -17.77 -1.76 -19.37
N GLY A 415 -18.40 -2.75 -20.02
CA GLY A 415 -19.68 -2.55 -20.71
C GLY A 415 -20.85 -2.19 -19.77
N LEU A 416 -20.82 -2.61 -18.51
CA LEU A 416 -21.78 -2.16 -17.50
C LEU A 416 -21.63 -0.67 -17.19
N TRP A 417 -20.42 -0.17 -17.22
CA TRP A 417 -20.08 1.24 -17.01
C TRP A 417 -20.75 2.18 -18.01
N THR A 418 -20.73 1.80 -19.28
CA THR A 418 -21.26 2.63 -20.36
C THR A 418 -22.79 2.72 -20.36
N THR A 419 -23.47 1.67 -19.90
CA THR A 419 -24.95 1.57 -19.99
C THR A 419 -25.65 2.15 -18.78
N LEU A 420 -25.09 1.97 -17.59
CA LEU A 420 -25.74 2.41 -16.36
C LEU A 420 -25.50 3.89 -16.03
N TYR A 421 -24.43 4.50 -16.57
CA TYR A 421 -23.90 5.78 -16.05
C TYR A 421 -23.77 6.90 -17.09
N ALA A 422 -24.42 6.78 -18.23
CA ALA A 422 -24.37 7.80 -19.30
C ALA A 422 -24.71 9.24 -18.84
N GLY A 423 -25.49 9.40 -17.75
CA GLY A 423 -25.86 10.70 -17.18
C GLY A 423 -24.88 11.25 -16.13
N PHE A 424 -24.08 10.40 -15.50
CA PHE A 424 -23.17 10.78 -14.41
C PHE A 424 -21.72 11.07 -14.85
N ARG A 425 -21.39 10.83 -16.10
CA ARG A 425 -20.05 10.87 -16.70
C ARG A 425 -19.25 12.14 -16.45
N ARG A 426 -19.87 13.27 -16.25
CA ARG A 426 -19.16 14.56 -16.10
C ARG A 426 -18.62 14.81 -14.70
N THR A 427 -19.11 14.11 -13.70
CA THR A 427 -18.77 14.37 -12.31
C THR A 427 -17.76 13.36 -11.75
N TYR A 428 -17.64 12.18 -12.37
CA TYR A 428 -16.96 11.02 -11.78
C TYR A 428 -16.18 10.13 -12.77
N ALA A 429 -15.64 10.71 -13.86
CA ALA A 429 -14.88 9.98 -14.86
C ALA A 429 -13.59 9.34 -14.29
N ASP A 430 -13.27 8.13 -14.71
CA ASP A 430 -11.94 7.56 -14.50
C ASP A 430 -10.92 8.34 -15.33
N ASN A 431 -9.96 8.94 -14.65
CA ASN A 431 -8.89 9.71 -15.27
C ASN A 431 -7.55 8.98 -15.26
N GLY A 432 -7.49 7.75 -14.71
CA GLY A 432 -6.23 7.08 -14.46
C GLY A 432 -5.37 7.79 -13.40
N VAL A 433 -4.16 7.37 -13.22
CA VAL A 433 -3.23 7.97 -12.24
C VAL A 433 -2.90 9.41 -12.58
N ARG A 434 -2.62 9.71 -13.86
CA ARG A 434 -2.19 11.05 -14.35
C ARG A 434 -3.17 11.70 -15.31
N GLY A 435 -4.37 11.18 -15.43
CA GLY A 435 -5.36 11.67 -16.39
C GLY A 435 -5.99 13.01 -16.06
N ILE A 436 -5.63 13.61 -14.92
CA ILE A 436 -6.19 14.88 -14.50
C ILE A 436 -5.60 16.01 -15.28
N LEU A 437 -6.45 16.95 -15.61
CA LEU A 437 -6.04 18.18 -16.23
C LEU A 437 -4.95 18.85 -15.36
N GLY A 438 -3.77 18.97 -15.90
CA GLY A 438 -2.66 19.64 -15.25
C GLY A 438 -1.53 18.71 -14.77
N LEU A 439 -1.69 17.39 -14.73
CA LEU A 439 -0.56 16.49 -14.57
C LEU A 439 0.04 16.16 -15.95
N GLY A 440 1.35 16.27 -16.07
CA GLY A 440 2.08 15.80 -17.25
C GLY A 440 1.89 14.29 -17.43
N LYS A 441 1.95 13.83 -18.67
CA LYS A 441 1.88 12.40 -18.96
C LYS A 441 3.17 11.70 -18.55
N ARG A 442 3.07 10.47 -18.07
CA ARG A 442 4.21 9.59 -17.91
C ARG A 442 4.61 9.01 -19.26
N ASP A 443 5.90 8.98 -19.57
CA ASP A 443 6.43 8.44 -20.82
C ASP A 443 6.35 6.90 -20.81
N MET A 444 5.17 6.39 -21.14
CA MET A 444 4.92 4.95 -21.25
C MET A 444 5.05 4.52 -22.70
N TRP A 445 5.98 3.61 -22.99
CA TRP A 445 6.16 3.06 -24.34
C TRP A 445 5.10 2.01 -24.65
N GLN A 446 4.61 2.00 -25.86
CA GLN A 446 3.55 1.10 -26.30
C GLN A 446 3.96 0.25 -27.50
N THR A 447 4.89 0.75 -28.31
CA THR A 447 5.33 0.12 -29.56
C THR A 447 6.86 0.22 -29.67
N PRO A 448 7.51 -0.60 -30.53
CA PRO A 448 8.95 -0.48 -30.79
C PRO A 448 9.39 0.89 -31.28
N GLU A 449 8.51 1.64 -31.95
CA GLU A 449 8.78 2.97 -32.45
C GLU A 449 8.93 4.02 -31.34
N ASP A 450 8.41 3.74 -30.16
CA ASP A 450 8.55 4.61 -28.99
C ASP A 450 9.93 4.50 -28.32
N ILE A 451 10.72 3.46 -28.67
CA ILE A 451 12.01 3.20 -28.03
C ILE A 451 12.99 4.34 -28.37
N LYS A 452 13.53 4.96 -27.32
CA LYS A 452 14.47 6.08 -27.39
C LYS A 452 15.89 5.60 -27.12
N GLU A 453 16.79 5.80 -28.10
CA GLU A 453 18.18 5.36 -28.02
C GLU A 453 18.94 5.96 -26.82
N GLU A 454 18.65 7.21 -26.45
CA GLU A 454 19.27 7.88 -25.30
C GLU A 454 18.92 7.26 -23.95
N ILE A 455 17.82 6.50 -23.86
CA ILE A 455 17.36 5.86 -22.60
C ILE A 455 17.92 4.44 -22.45
N ILE A 456 18.30 3.80 -23.55
CA ILE A 456 18.75 2.38 -23.55
C ILE A 456 19.91 2.17 -22.56
N ALA A 457 20.95 3.00 -22.65
CA ALA A 457 22.10 2.89 -21.77
C ALA A 457 21.77 3.30 -20.32
N GLU A 458 21.03 4.38 -20.14
CA GLU A 458 20.64 4.88 -18.81
C GLU A 458 19.87 3.82 -18.02
N GLN A 459 18.92 3.12 -18.66
CA GLN A 459 18.07 2.14 -18.04
C GLN A 459 18.55 0.69 -18.20
N ARG A 460 19.74 0.49 -18.76
CA ARG A 460 20.34 -0.85 -19.00
C ARG A 460 19.41 -1.76 -19.80
N LEU A 461 18.96 -1.25 -20.96
CA LEU A 461 18.07 -1.98 -21.85
C LEU A 461 18.84 -2.70 -22.98
N GLU A 462 20.16 -2.57 -23.03
CA GLU A 462 20.98 -3.22 -24.05
C GLU A 462 20.80 -4.74 -24.05
N GLY A 463 20.72 -5.30 -25.24
CA GLY A 463 20.59 -6.75 -25.42
C GLY A 463 19.22 -7.33 -25.16
N LEU A 464 18.26 -6.53 -24.67
CA LEU A 464 16.88 -6.96 -24.52
C LEU A 464 16.14 -6.94 -25.87
N SER A 465 15.12 -7.79 -26.01
CA SER A 465 14.15 -7.68 -27.09
C SER A 465 13.41 -6.33 -27.02
N ASP A 466 12.83 -5.86 -28.12
CA ASP A 466 12.07 -4.61 -28.09
C ASP A 466 10.87 -4.67 -27.14
N GLU A 467 10.19 -5.80 -27.04
CA GLU A 467 9.14 -6.02 -26.05
C GLU A 467 9.67 -5.90 -24.62
N ASP A 468 10.81 -6.50 -24.31
CA ASP A 468 11.40 -6.43 -22.97
C ASP A 468 11.96 -5.03 -22.64
N LYS A 469 12.47 -4.30 -23.65
CA LYS A 469 12.84 -2.88 -23.48
C LYS A 469 11.63 -2.05 -23.05
N ILE A 470 10.50 -2.23 -23.73
CA ILE A 470 9.25 -1.55 -23.39
C ILE A 470 8.81 -1.91 -21.98
N LYS A 471 8.76 -3.22 -21.64
CA LYS A 471 8.38 -3.70 -20.32
C LYS A 471 9.25 -3.09 -19.21
N LYS A 472 10.58 -3.17 -19.38
CA LYS A 472 11.51 -2.67 -18.36
C LYS A 472 11.46 -1.16 -18.22
N HIS A 473 11.38 -0.42 -19.33
CA HIS A 473 11.19 1.03 -19.30
C HIS A 473 9.92 1.41 -18.54
N ASN A 474 8.79 0.79 -18.89
CA ASN A 474 7.51 1.08 -18.26
C ASN A 474 7.48 0.70 -16.76
N ASP A 475 8.15 -0.39 -16.36
CA ASP A 475 8.34 -0.74 -14.96
C ASP A 475 9.12 0.34 -14.19
N ILE A 476 10.17 0.91 -14.80
CA ILE A 476 10.95 2.02 -14.23
C ILE A 476 10.08 3.28 -14.11
N GLU A 477 9.31 3.60 -15.16
CA GLU A 477 8.38 4.74 -15.12
C GLU A 477 7.27 4.55 -14.07
N LEU A 478 6.78 3.32 -13.87
CA LEU A 478 5.84 3.01 -12.79
C LEU A 478 6.45 3.25 -11.40
N VAL A 479 7.72 2.89 -11.19
CA VAL A 479 8.42 3.18 -9.93
C VAL A 479 8.61 4.69 -9.75
N LYS A 480 9.00 5.42 -10.79
CA LYS A 480 9.10 6.89 -10.73
C LYS A 480 7.76 7.54 -10.37
N GLU A 481 6.65 7.00 -10.86
CA GLU A 481 5.31 7.46 -10.47
C GLU A 481 4.97 7.11 -9.03
N ALA A 482 5.36 5.93 -8.55
CA ALA A 482 5.13 5.51 -7.17
C ALA A 482 5.79 6.44 -6.14
N PHE A 483 6.95 7.02 -6.45
CA PHE A 483 7.58 8.04 -5.61
C PHE A 483 6.71 9.29 -5.42
N LEU A 484 5.91 9.64 -6.42
CA LEU A 484 5.02 10.80 -6.38
C LEU A 484 3.67 10.47 -5.75
N GLU A 485 3.20 9.23 -5.90
CA GLU A 485 1.87 8.81 -5.45
C GLU A 485 1.88 8.29 -4.00
N PHE A 486 2.90 7.52 -3.61
CA PHE A 486 2.97 6.83 -2.33
C PHE A 486 4.03 7.35 -1.35
N PRO A 487 4.38 8.64 -1.33
CA PRO A 487 5.39 9.11 -0.38
C PRO A 487 4.93 8.85 1.06
N CYS A 488 5.84 8.32 1.88
CA CYS A 488 5.60 8.00 3.29
C CYS A 488 4.48 6.96 3.54
N GLU A 489 4.25 6.05 2.59
CA GLU A 489 3.30 4.94 2.76
C GLU A 489 3.97 3.57 2.85
N GLY A 490 5.28 3.51 2.70
CA GLY A 490 6.02 2.24 2.77
C GLY A 490 5.84 1.33 1.57
N LYS A 491 5.39 1.84 0.42
CA LYS A 491 4.99 1.05 -0.76
C LYS A 491 5.99 1.07 -1.90
N THR A 492 6.67 2.19 -2.10
CA THR A 492 7.56 2.38 -3.25
C THR A 492 8.78 1.47 -3.20
N TYR A 493 9.41 1.34 -2.04
CA TYR A 493 10.61 0.50 -1.90
C TYR A 493 10.35 -1.00 -2.14
N PRO A 494 9.28 -1.62 -1.62
CA PRO A 494 8.89 -2.98 -2.02
C PRO A 494 8.59 -3.14 -3.51
N LEU A 495 7.98 -2.14 -4.16
CA LEU A 495 7.81 -2.15 -5.62
C LEU A 495 9.16 -2.16 -6.35
N MET A 496 10.12 -1.34 -5.91
CA MET A 496 11.48 -1.34 -6.47
C MET A 496 12.13 -2.72 -6.36
N ILE A 497 12.02 -3.39 -5.20
CA ILE A 497 12.55 -4.74 -5.00
C ILE A 497 11.89 -5.73 -5.98
N ARG A 498 10.58 -5.66 -6.16
CA ARG A 498 9.85 -6.54 -7.08
C ARG A 498 10.28 -6.34 -8.54
N VAL A 499 10.44 -5.09 -8.96
CA VAL A 499 10.95 -4.74 -10.31
C VAL A 499 12.40 -5.21 -10.48
N ALA A 500 13.27 -4.92 -9.52
CA ALA A 500 14.67 -5.35 -9.56
C ALA A 500 14.81 -6.88 -9.63
N LYS A 501 14.01 -7.61 -8.85
CA LYS A 501 13.97 -9.08 -8.87
C LYS A 501 13.52 -9.61 -10.23
N ARG A 502 12.50 -9.00 -10.85
CA ARG A 502 12.00 -9.39 -12.18
C ARG A 502 13.08 -9.30 -13.25
N TRP A 503 13.81 -8.22 -13.27
CA TRP A 503 14.84 -7.95 -14.27
C TRP A 503 16.24 -8.44 -13.86
N ASN A 504 16.37 -9.03 -12.66
CA ASN A 504 17.66 -9.37 -12.05
C ASN A 504 18.64 -8.17 -12.09
N ASP A 505 18.13 -6.98 -11.84
CA ASP A 505 18.88 -5.72 -11.91
C ASP A 505 18.70 -4.93 -10.60
N TYR A 506 19.54 -5.23 -9.61
CA TYR A 506 19.54 -4.54 -8.32
C TYR A 506 20.32 -3.22 -8.35
N SER A 507 21.08 -2.96 -9.41
CA SER A 507 21.74 -1.66 -9.61
C SER A 507 20.72 -0.53 -9.75
N PHE A 508 19.54 -0.83 -10.26
CA PHE A 508 18.40 0.06 -10.29
C PHE A 508 18.06 0.62 -8.89
N ILE A 509 17.91 -0.24 -7.86
CA ILE A 509 17.68 0.19 -6.47
C ILE A 509 18.87 1.01 -5.96
N ALA A 510 20.09 0.50 -6.20
CA ALA A 510 21.31 1.15 -5.74
C ALA A 510 21.47 2.57 -6.29
N ASP A 511 21.10 2.79 -7.55
CA ASP A 511 21.20 4.11 -8.17
C ASP A 511 20.14 5.08 -7.64
N PHE A 512 18.89 4.66 -7.49
CA PHE A 512 17.85 5.50 -6.91
C PHE A 512 18.18 5.89 -5.47
N VAL A 513 18.48 4.91 -4.63
CA VAL A 513 18.80 5.15 -3.20
C VAL A 513 20.09 5.93 -3.05
N GLY A 514 21.08 5.65 -3.89
CA GLY A 514 22.38 6.31 -3.85
C GLY A 514 22.31 7.82 -4.01
N GLN A 515 21.29 8.35 -4.67
CA GLN A 515 21.13 9.80 -4.86
C GLN A 515 21.03 10.56 -3.53
N LYS A 516 20.49 9.95 -2.48
CA LYS A 516 20.43 10.59 -1.14
C LYS A 516 21.82 10.93 -0.55
N TYR A 517 22.84 10.24 -0.99
CA TYR A 517 24.21 10.36 -0.45
C TYR A 517 25.15 11.09 -1.40
N GLU A 518 24.65 11.85 -2.38
CA GLU A 518 25.49 12.57 -3.35
C GLU A 518 26.45 13.58 -2.69
N SER A 519 26.10 14.09 -1.52
CA SER A 519 26.98 14.98 -0.72
C SER A 519 28.13 14.23 -0.03
N ASP A 520 28.06 12.89 0.09
CA ASP A 520 29.09 12.01 0.65
C ASP A 520 29.30 10.81 -0.28
N LEU A 521 30.23 10.99 -1.22
CA LEU A 521 30.54 9.97 -2.24
C LEU A 521 31.05 8.64 -1.65
N ALA A 522 31.70 8.68 -0.49
CA ALA A 522 32.17 7.48 0.18
C ALA A 522 30.99 6.68 0.72
N LYS A 523 30.05 7.34 1.38
CA LYS A 523 28.80 6.74 1.87
C LYS A 523 27.92 6.26 0.73
N GLN A 524 27.81 7.05 -0.33
CA GLN A 524 27.09 6.64 -1.53
C GLN A 524 27.63 5.30 -2.10
N ALA A 525 28.95 5.21 -2.27
CA ALA A 525 29.58 3.99 -2.77
C ALA A 525 29.38 2.79 -1.84
N GLU A 526 29.49 3.00 -0.53
CA GLU A 526 29.23 1.97 0.49
C GLU A 526 27.79 1.45 0.39
N VAL A 527 26.78 2.34 0.41
CA VAL A 527 25.37 1.96 0.37
C VAL A 527 25.02 1.25 -0.95
N LYS A 528 25.53 1.76 -2.09
CA LYS A 528 25.35 1.09 -3.38
C LYS A 528 25.95 -0.33 -3.35
N ALA A 529 27.14 -0.51 -2.83
CA ALA A 529 27.77 -1.81 -2.71
C ALA A 529 26.99 -2.77 -1.81
N LYS A 530 26.48 -2.30 -0.69
CA LYS A 530 25.61 -3.07 0.21
C LYS A 530 24.33 -3.54 -0.47
N ILE A 531 23.63 -2.64 -1.19
CA ILE A 531 22.41 -2.98 -1.94
C ILE A 531 22.74 -4.03 -3.01
N MET A 532 23.80 -3.84 -3.77
CA MET A 532 24.27 -4.79 -4.78
C MET A 532 24.67 -6.14 -4.16
N GLY A 533 25.14 -6.13 -2.92
CA GLY A 533 25.47 -7.33 -2.13
C GLY A 533 24.26 -8.04 -1.50
N GLY A 534 23.03 -7.52 -1.70
CA GLY A 534 21.82 -8.15 -1.17
C GLY A 534 21.17 -7.43 0.02
N ALA A 535 21.74 -6.32 0.50
CA ALA A 535 21.22 -5.57 1.64
C ALA A 535 20.01 -4.68 1.30
N TYR A 536 19.20 -5.07 0.32
CA TYR A 536 17.93 -4.38 0.01
C TYR A 536 16.79 -4.79 0.96
N PHE A 537 16.89 -5.91 1.67
CA PHE A 537 16.01 -6.22 2.80
C PHE A 537 16.58 -5.69 4.11
N VAL A 538 15.71 -5.47 5.09
CA VAL A 538 16.13 -5.13 6.46
C VAL A 538 16.81 -6.36 7.06
N PRO A 539 18.09 -6.26 7.50
CA PRO A 539 18.75 -7.38 8.12
C PRO A 539 18.10 -7.69 9.47
N TRP A 540 17.72 -8.93 9.66
CA TRP A 540 17.20 -9.43 10.91
C TRP A 540 17.58 -10.88 11.15
N ASP A 541 18.32 -11.13 12.22
CA ASP A 541 18.62 -12.49 12.65
C ASP A 541 17.52 -12.99 13.59
N LEU A 542 16.56 -13.70 13.02
CA LEU A 542 15.46 -14.31 13.77
C LEU A 542 15.93 -15.41 14.73
N GLN A 543 17.14 -15.96 14.55
CA GLN A 543 17.70 -17.06 15.34
C GLN A 543 18.66 -16.58 16.42
N GLY A 544 19.38 -15.46 16.21
CA GLY A 544 20.42 -14.97 17.12
C GLY A 544 19.92 -14.44 18.46
N LYS A 545 18.67 -13.98 18.55
CA LYS A 545 18.11 -13.41 19.79
C LYS A 545 17.60 -14.44 20.82
N SER A 546 17.56 -15.73 20.48
CA SER A 546 17.08 -16.76 21.44
C SER A 546 18.05 -17.02 22.61
N SER A 547 19.28 -16.50 22.54
CA SER A 547 20.33 -16.80 23.52
C SER A 547 20.55 -15.72 24.60
N SER A 548 19.82 -14.60 24.58
CA SER A 548 20.12 -13.45 25.45
C SER A 548 18.99 -12.95 26.35
N HIS A 549 17.91 -13.75 26.53
CA HIS A 549 16.90 -13.43 27.56
C HIS A 549 16.50 -14.66 28.35
#